data_733fde7da1c446c356cb31bc06e8b244
#
_entry.id   733fde7da1c446c356cb31bc06e8b244
#
_cell.length_a   1.000
_cell.length_b   1.000
_cell.length_c   1.000
_cell.angle_alpha   90.00
_cell.angle_beta   90.00
_cell.angle_gamma   90.00
#
_symmetry.space_group_name_H-M   'P 1'
#
loop_
_entity.id
_entity.type
_entity.pdbx_description
1 polymer ?
#
loop_
_entity_poly.entity_id
_entity_poly.type
_entity_poly.pdbx_seq_one_letter_code
_entity_poly.pdbx_strand_id
1 'polypeptide(L)'
;MAAVGAQYCFEPEKGVELFQAARAIANERIRRKDAASILSQQALEPPYSTSSVGSTDDSPHAFAGVTGPPSNSGPSVTTPALSDNSLMQTAQALLILMAMATWAKHSKILREALAIQSILASIIRDDGLRTPLPGQENLGWEAWMWYESILRTKYIVFCFFNLHCIVYNIPPLILNSELGMRLPCSAAEFKADTADAWQEARMGENEPAMFQDAIHWLFSGSENRAFHSSLGNYVLIHAIIQHIFLVRQTAGCRIDPPNPDLAAEDAKPLEHALRNWQLSWERSPESSLDPTHPDGPVAFNSTALLRLAYIRLNMDTGPGRALRTRDPLQITHALRDTPALKRSPRVTRALLHSVHALSIPIKIGVRLVARTQTFIWSVQHSLCSLECALLLSKWLEAVSTTQWSGMDDPLTGAEKKILDLVRKMLDEADFPTPPEIWTDVRAAARHLNVGVLKVWAAIFRGPQIWAIVDAIGSSLDLYANMLEATT
;
A
#
# COMPACT_ATOMS: atom_id res chain seq x y z
N MET A 1 -0.61 8.52 18.62
CA MET A 1 -1.78 7.78 19.12
C MET A 1 -2.95 8.71 19.45
N ALA A 2 -2.82 9.68 20.38
CA ALA A 2 -3.95 10.58 20.77
C ALA A 2 -4.61 11.30 19.58
N ALA A 3 -3.84 11.80 18.62
CA ALA A 3 -4.37 12.45 17.43
C ALA A 3 -5.26 11.52 16.58
N VAL A 4 -4.87 10.25 16.44
CA VAL A 4 -5.70 9.23 15.77
C VAL A 4 -6.92 8.87 16.61
N GLY A 5 -6.74 8.73 17.93
CA GLY A 5 -7.86 8.47 18.84
C GLY A 5 -8.96 9.54 18.75
N ALA A 6 -8.59 10.81 18.64
CA ALA A 6 -9.54 11.91 18.45
C ALA A 6 -10.37 11.74 17.14
N GLN A 7 -9.78 11.23 16.05
CA GLN A 7 -10.53 10.92 14.83
C GLN A 7 -11.59 9.84 15.08
N TYR A 8 -11.24 8.76 15.80
CA TYR A 8 -12.17 7.68 16.15
C TYR A 8 -13.25 8.11 17.14
N CYS A 9 -13.01 9.19 17.89
CA CYS A 9 -14.01 9.84 18.73
C CYS A 9 -14.87 10.89 17.98
N PHE A 10 -14.71 11.02 16.67
CA PHE A 10 -15.37 12.04 15.84
C PHE A 10 -15.04 13.48 16.26
N GLU A 11 -13.83 13.72 16.77
CA GLU A 11 -13.29 15.04 17.14
C GLU A 11 -12.16 15.44 16.15
N PRO A 12 -12.46 15.71 14.86
CA PRO A 12 -11.42 15.91 13.85
C PRO A 12 -10.57 17.16 14.09
N GLU A 13 -11.14 18.24 14.64
CA GLU A 13 -10.40 19.49 14.92
C GLU A 13 -9.35 19.26 16.00
N LYS A 14 -9.73 18.61 17.09
CA LYS A 14 -8.80 18.23 18.16
C LYS A 14 -7.74 17.24 17.66
N GLY A 15 -8.12 16.33 16.76
CA GLY A 15 -7.19 15.46 16.09
C GLY A 15 -6.11 16.23 15.31
N VAL A 16 -6.48 17.34 14.65
CA VAL A 16 -5.56 18.22 13.94
C VAL A 16 -4.62 18.97 14.88
N GLU A 17 -5.13 19.51 15.99
CA GLU A 17 -4.30 20.18 17.00
C GLU A 17 -3.26 19.22 17.59
N LEU A 18 -3.67 18.02 17.97
CA LEU A 18 -2.79 16.98 18.49
C LEU A 18 -1.77 16.50 17.42
N PHE A 19 -2.16 16.46 16.15
CA PHE A 19 -1.26 16.18 15.05
C PHE A 19 -0.16 17.23 14.95
N GLN A 20 -0.49 18.52 14.98
CA GLN A 20 0.50 19.61 14.90
C GLN A 20 1.48 19.56 16.07
N ALA A 21 0.98 19.37 17.29
CA ALA A 21 1.83 19.25 18.49
C ALA A 21 2.78 18.03 18.40
N ALA A 22 2.27 16.87 18.03
CA ALA A 22 3.06 15.65 17.90
C ALA A 22 4.11 15.75 16.80
N ARG A 23 3.79 16.40 15.68
CA ARG A 23 4.72 16.66 14.58
C ARG A 23 5.84 17.61 15.02
N ALA A 24 5.53 18.68 15.74
CA ALA A 24 6.52 19.59 16.28
C ALA A 24 7.52 18.88 17.20
N ILE A 25 7.04 18.00 18.08
CA ILE A 25 7.88 17.16 18.95
C ILE A 25 8.78 16.22 18.13
N ALA A 26 8.22 15.53 17.11
CA ALA A 26 8.99 14.62 16.26
C ALA A 26 10.10 15.37 15.50
N ASN A 27 9.79 16.51 14.90
CA ASN A 27 10.77 17.36 14.20
C ASN A 27 11.88 17.84 15.14
N GLU A 28 11.55 18.24 16.36
CA GLU A 28 12.54 18.67 17.35
C GLU A 28 13.46 17.52 17.78
N ARG A 29 12.94 16.30 17.92
CA ARG A 29 13.77 15.12 18.21
C ARG A 29 14.77 14.82 17.09
N ILE A 30 14.34 14.92 15.83
CA ILE A 30 15.21 14.74 14.66
C ILE A 30 16.29 15.81 14.67
N ARG A 31 15.91 17.08 14.79
CA ARG A 31 16.86 18.21 14.83
C ARG A 31 17.92 18.05 15.91
N ARG A 32 17.54 17.59 17.12
CA ARG A 32 18.50 17.34 18.21
C ARG A 32 19.47 16.21 17.88
N LYS A 33 19.01 15.15 17.24
CA LYS A 33 19.87 14.04 16.82
C LYS A 33 20.86 14.50 15.75
N ASP A 34 20.41 15.24 14.74
CA ASP A 34 21.26 15.76 13.67
C ASP A 34 22.35 16.68 14.25
N ALA A 35 21.99 17.58 15.19
CA ALA A 35 22.93 18.44 15.87
C ALA A 35 23.98 17.65 16.70
N ALA A 36 23.54 16.59 17.40
CA ALA A 36 24.46 15.73 18.17
C ALA A 36 25.41 14.94 17.24
N SER A 37 24.94 14.49 16.09
CA SER A 37 25.75 13.79 15.08
C SER A 37 26.82 14.71 14.50
N ILE A 38 26.47 15.95 14.16
CA ILE A 38 27.42 16.95 13.65
C ILE A 38 28.51 17.25 14.70
N LEU A 39 28.13 17.46 15.96
CA LEU A 39 29.06 17.70 17.05
C LEU A 39 30.01 16.53 17.29
N SER A 40 29.54 15.29 17.19
CA SER A 40 30.35 14.08 17.32
C SER A 40 31.34 13.91 16.16
N GLN A 41 30.93 14.26 14.94
CA GLN A 41 31.85 14.27 13.78
C GLN A 41 32.93 15.33 13.88
N GLN A 42 32.59 16.53 14.32
CA GLN A 42 33.58 17.62 14.55
C GLN A 42 34.58 17.29 15.66
N ALA A 43 34.16 16.51 16.67
CA ALA A 43 35.06 16.08 17.74
C ALA A 43 36.04 14.96 17.31
N LEU A 44 35.78 14.28 16.20
CA LEU A 44 36.63 13.23 15.64
C LEU A 44 37.62 13.74 14.57
N GLU A 45 37.46 14.97 14.06
CA GLU A 45 38.46 15.60 13.20
C GLU A 45 39.66 16.09 14.06
N PRO A 46 40.89 15.60 13.80
CA PRO A 46 42.05 16.12 14.49
C PRO A 46 42.23 17.60 14.14
N PRO A 47 42.60 18.45 15.12
CA PRO A 47 42.81 19.87 14.85
C PRO A 47 43.86 20.01 13.74
N TYR A 48 43.47 20.66 12.64
CA TYR A 48 44.41 20.99 11.57
C TYR A 48 45.62 21.71 12.17
N SER A 49 46.76 21.03 12.15
CA SER A 49 48.05 21.67 12.43
C SER A 49 48.30 22.67 11.31
N THR A 50 48.17 23.93 11.62
CA THR A 50 48.66 25.02 10.78
C THR A 50 50.18 24.84 10.64
N SER A 51 50.62 24.24 9.55
CA SER A 51 52.02 24.23 9.15
C SER A 51 52.40 25.63 8.73
N SER A 52 53.05 26.33 9.64
CA SER A 52 53.85 27.53 9.31
C SER A 52 54.96 27.11 8.36
N VAL A 53 54.97 27.76 7.21
CA VAL A 53 56.10 27.74 6.25
C VAL A 53 57.31 28.37 6.91
N GLY A 54 58.39 27.58 7.07
CA GLY A 54 59.68 28.03 7.53
C GLY A 54 60.80 27.15 6.96
N SER A 55 61.57 27.74 6.06
CA SER A 55 62.71 27.35 5.27
C SER A 55 63.71 26.32 5.85
N THR A 56 64.17 25.45 4.91
CA THR A 56 65.54 24.90 4.67
C THR A 56 66.50 24.72 5.86
N ASP A 57 66.97 23.51 6.13
CA ASP A 57 68.34 23.13 5.97
C ASP A 57 68.62 21.62 6.16
N ASP A 58 69.75 21.23 5.63
CA ASP A 58 70.28 19.91 5.30
C ASP A 58 70.64 18.99 6.49
N SER A 59 70.59 17.71 6.19
CA SER A 59 71.54 16.60 6.50
C SER A 59 71.38 15.74 7.78
N PRO A 60 71.92 14.52 7.74
CA PRO A 60 71.28 13.34 8.33
C PRO A 60 72.03 12.86 9.59
N HIS A 61 71.41 12.06 10.40
CA HIS A 61 71.99 10.87 11.09
C HIS A 61 71.17 10.33 12.25
N ALA A 62 71.15 9.02 12.26
CA ALA A 62 71.23 8.12 13.43
C ALA A 62 69.99 7.58 14.09
N PHE A 63 69.93 6.30 13.99
CA PHE A 63 69.25 5.29 14.79
C PHE A 63 69.26 5.52 16.29
N ALA A 64 68.12 5.30 16.96
CA ALA A 64 68.14 4.59 18.24
C ALA A 64 66.70 4.08 18.53
N GLY A 65 66.57 2.79 18.66
CA GLY A 65 65.33 2.10 19.05
C GLY A 65 65.07 2.24 20.54
N VAL A 66 63.77 2.32 20.87
CA VAL A 66 63.29 1.96 22.21
C VAL A 66 62.07 1.08 22.06
N THR A 67 62.25 -0.16 22.45
CA THR A 67 61.20 -1.19 22.59
C THR A 67 60.40 -0.90 23.87
N GLY A 68 59.12 -0.60 23.73
CA GLY A 68 58.12 -0.68 24.81
C GLY A 68 57.13 -1.82 24.53
N PRO A 69 56.62 -2.49 25.54
CA PRO A 69 55.80 -3.68 25.38
C PRO A 69 54.38 -3.35 24.82
N PRO A 70 53.77 -4.25 24.04
CA PRO A 70 52.44 -4.00 23.50
C PRO A 70 51.39 -4.13 24.59
N SER A 71 50.66 -3.04 24.84
CA SER A 71 49.46 -3.08 25.63
C SER A 71 48.34 -3.76 24.80
N ASN A 72 47.94 -4.89 25.31
CA ASN A 72 46.86 -5.71 24.80
C ASN A 72 45.50 -5.01 25.11
N SER A 73 45.05 -4.10 24.26
CA SER A 73 43.67 -3.65 24.26
C SER A 73 42.92 -4.50 23.22
N GLY A 74 42.25 -5.53 23.71
CA GLY A 74 41.30 -6.32 22.90
C GLY A 74 40.26 -5.39 22.26
N PRO A 75 39.68 -5.83 21.11
CA PRO A 75 38.62 -5.08 20.48
C PRO A 75 37.45 -4.93 21.46
N SER A 76 37.20 -3.71 21.93
CA SER A 76 35.98 -3.39 22.63
C SER A 76 34.82 -3.70 21.66
N VAL A 77 34.08 -4.76 21.97
CA VAL A 77 32.76 -5.01 21.36
C VAL A 77 31.91 -3.81 21.74
N THR A 78 31.85 -2.82 20.84
CA THR A 78 30.88 -1.75 20.94
C THR A 78 29.50 -2.39 20.76
N THR A 79 28.83 -2.66 21.88
CA THR A 79 27.39 -2.88 21.93
C THR A 79 26.72 -1.80 21.08
N PRO A 80 25.86 -2.17 20.09
CA PRO A 80 25.10 -1.19 19.32
C PRO A 80 24.30 -0.35 20.30
N ALA A 81 24.58 0.94 20.30
CA ALA A 81 24.13 1.85 21.33
C ALA A 81 22.60 1.99 21.32
N LEU A 82 22.03 2.01 22.52
CA LEU A 82 20.66 2.41 22.87
C LEU A 82 20.17 3.74 22.21
N SER A 83 21.04 4.46 21.49
CA SER A 83 20.71 5.70 20.79
C SER A 83 19.81 5.50 19.56
N ASP A 84 19.81 4.33 18.92
CA ASP A 84 19.00 4.08 17.71
C ASP A 84 17.54 3.78 18.04
N ASN A 85 17.22 3.32 19.25
CA ASN A 85 15.84 3.11 19.71
C ASN A 85 14.98 4.37 19.60
N SER A 86 15.51 5.56 19.91
CA SER A 86 14.78 6.82 19.88
C SER A 86 14.40 7.26 18.46
N LEU A 87 15.24 6.94 17.45
CA LEU A 87 14.97 7.31 16.06
C LEU A 87 13.87 6.45 15.46
N MET A 88 13.90 5.14 15.70
CA MET A 88 12.88 4.23 15.21
C MET A 88 11.51 4.50 15.87
N GLN A 89 11.47 4.82 17.14
CA GLN A 89 10.24 5.28 17.81
C GLN A 89 9.71 6.59 17.20
N THR A 90 10.62 7.49 16.79
CA THR A 90 10.23 8.73 16.09
C THR A 90 9.69 8.41 14.69
N ALA A 91 10.30 7.45 13.97
CA ALA A 91 9.78 6.97 12.69
C ALA A 91 8.37 6.34 12.82
N GLN A 92 8.13 5.53 13.85
CA GLN A 92 6.82 4.96 14.17
C GLN A 92 5.78 6.06 14.45
N ALA A 93 6.16 7.07 15.23
CA ALA A 93 5.27 8.22 15.51
C ALA A 93 4.94 9.00 14.21
N LEU A 94 5.94 9.28 13.38
CA LEU A 94 5.75 9.95 12.08
C LEU A 94 4.89 9.12 11.12
N LEU A 95 5.06 7.79 11.10
CA LEU A 95 4.23 6.90 10.30
C LEU A 95 2.74 7.00 10.69
N ILE A 96 2.44 6.99 11.99
CA ILE A 96 1.07 7.14 12.49
C ILE A 96 0.51 8.53 12.15
N LEU A 97 1.30 9.59 12.27
CA LEU A 97 0.90 10.94 11.88
C LEU A 97 0.67 11.04 10.38
N MET A 98 1.54 10.46 9.57
CA MET A 98 1.38 10.40 8.11
C MET A 98 0.10 9.67 7.73
N ALA A 99 -0.20 8.54 8.37
CA ALA A 99 -1.43 7.79 8.14
C ALA A 99 -2.67 8.64 8.43
N MET A 100 -2.72 9.30 9.60
CA MET A 100 -3.82 10.20 9.94
C MET A 100 -3.99 11.32 8.93
N ALA A 101 -2.90 12.01 8.59
CA ALA A 101 -2.92 13.17 7.71
C ALA A 101 -3.30 12.79 6.26
N THR A 102 -2.95 11.59 5.82
CA THR A 102 -3.30 11.06 4.48
C THR A 102 -4.81 10.97 4.28
N TRP A 103 -5.57 10.60 5.30
CA TRP A 103 -7.01 10.37 5.22
C TRP A 103 -7.85 11.56 5.69
N ALA A 104 -7.23 12.59 6.24
CA ALA A 104 -7.89 13.76 6.79
C ALA A 104 -8.64 14.60 5.74
N LYS A 105 -9.55 15.42 6.22
CA LYS A 105 -10.43 16.28 5.41
C LYS A 105 -9.65 17.40 4.69
N HIS A 106 -8.69 18.00 5.35
CA HIS A 106 -8.06 19.23 4.88
C HIS A 106 -6.84 18.96 4.01
N SER A 107 -6.81 19.53 2.81
CA SER A 107 -5.70 19.40 1.86
C SER A 107 -4.35 19.92 2.40
N LYS A 108 -4.37 20.89 3.35
CA LYS A 108 -3.14 21.36 4.02
C LYS A 108 -2.48 20.24 4.81
N ILE A 109 -3.28 19.46 5.57
CA ILE A 109 -2.76 18.35 6.38
C ILE A 109 -2.26 17.22 5.49
N LEU A 110 -2.88 16.97 4.35
CA LEU A 110 -2.34 16.02 3.37
C LEU A 110 -0.95 16.44 2.85
N ARG A 111 -0.70 17.74 2.60
CA ARG A 111 0.64 18.21 2.22
C ARG A 111 1.67 17.91 3.31
N GLU A 112 1.28 17.99 4.57
CA GLU A 112 2.12 17.61 5.71
C GLU A 112 2.44 16.11 5.70
N ALA A 113 1.46 15.25 5.39
CA ALA A 113 1.69 13.81 5.22
C ALA A 113 2.73 13.52 4.13
N LEU A 114 2.64 14.22 3.00
CA LEU A 114 3.59 14.05 1.90
C LEU A 114 5.00 14.56 2.26
N ALA A 115 5.11 15.61 3.09
CA ALA A 115 6.40 16.08 3.61
C ALA A 115 7.03 15.05 4.58
N ILE A 116 6.22 14.37 5.38
CA ILE A 116 6.69 13.31 6.29
C ILE A 116 7.30 12.14 5.52
N GLN A 117 6.85 11.83 4.31
CA GLN A 117 7.39 10.73 3.50
C GLN A 117 8.91 10.82 3.32
N SER A 118 9.43 11.99 2.95
CA SER A 118 10.87 12.19 2.71
C SER A 118 11.69 11.94 3.97
N ILE A 119 11.20 12.44 5.11
CA ILE A 119 11.84 12.24 6.41
C ILE A 119 11.84 10.74 6.78
N LEU A 120 10.71 10.05 6.63
CA LEU A 120 10.63 8.62 6.90
C LEU A 120 11.54 7.81 5.97
N ALA A 121 11.59 8.15 4.67
CA ALA A 121 12.46 7.46 3.73
C ALA A 121 13.93 7.59 4.11
N SER A 122 14.38 8.78 4.54
CA SER A 122 15.75 8.97 5.04
C SER A 122 16.02 8.15 6.29
N ILE A 123 15.17 8.24 7.31
CA ILE A 123 15.36 7.52 8.57
C ILE A 123 15.45 5.98 8.32
N ILE A 124 14.57 5.44 7.47
CA ILE A 124 14.54 4.00 7.19
C ILE A 124 15.77 3.56 6.38
N ARG A 125 16.25 4.39 5.45
CA ARG A 125 17.49 4.09 4.70
C ARG A 125 18.72 4.18 5.56
N ASP A 126 18.81 5.17 6.44
CA ASP A 126 19.93 5.36 7.37
C ASP A 126 20.04 4.17 8.34
N ASP A 127 18.89 3.61 8.78
CA ASP A 127 18.84 2.40 9.61
C ASP A 127 19.12 1.10 8.80
N GLY A 128 19.14 1.18 7.46
CA GLY A 128 19.48 0.09 6.55
C GLY A 128 18.27 -0.75 6.08
N LEU A 129 18.22 -0.96 4.77
CA LEU A 129 17.17 -1.75 4.10
C LEU A 129 17.67 -3.10 3.59
N ARG A 130 18.97 -3.35 3.64
CA ARG A 130 19.63 -4.55 3.09
C ARG A 130 20.45 -5.34 4.10
N THR A 131 20.48 -4.90 5.33
CA THR A 131 21.30 -5.56 6.34
C THR A 131 20.57 -6.80 6.85
N PRO A 132 21.08 -8.01 6.60
CA PRO A 132 20.58 -9.18 7.31
C PRO A 132 20.82 -8.94 8.80
N LEU A 133 19.83 -9.24 9.61
CA LEU A 133 20.00 -9.16 11.07
C LEU A 133 21.14 -10.09 11.47
N PRO A 134 22.18 -9.60 12.17
CA PRO A 134 23.28 -10.44 12.59
C PRO A 134 22.76 -11.50 13.57
N GLY A 135 22.89 -12.77 13.20
CA GLY A 135 22.75 -13.90 14.11
C GLY A 135 21.41 -13.97 14.88
N GLN A 136 20.28 -14.03 14.16
CA GLN A 136 18.96 -14.26 14.78
C GLN A 136 18.89 -15.54 15.62
N GLU A 137 19.80 -16.48 15.36
CA GLU A 137 19.81 -17.81 15.99
C GLU A 137 20.01 -17.77 17.51
N ASN A 138 20.57 -16.69 18.07
CA ASN A 138 20.92 -16.58 19.48
C ASN A 138 20.36 -15.33 20.19
N LEU A 139 19.38 -14.65 19.61
CA LEU A 139 18.77 -13.50 20.28
C LEU A 139 17.76 -13.97 21.34
N GLY A 140 17.85 -13.40 22.54
CA GLY A 140 16.78 -13.52 23.52
C GLY A 140 15.47 -12.89 22.98
N TRP A 141 14.33 -13.34 23.49
CA TRP A 141 12.99 -12.92 23.07
C TRP A 141 12.83 -11.39 23.01
N GLU A 142 13.29 -10.64 24.01
CA GLU A 142 13.15 -9.17 24.05
C GLU A 142 13.93 -8.50 22.92
N ALA A 143 15.17 -8.93 22.66
CA ALA A 143 15.99 -8.41 21.60
C ALA A 143 15.39 -8.76 20.23
N TRP A 144 14.91 -9.99 20.05
CA TRP A 144 14.24 -10.42 18.83
C TRP A 144 12.95 -9.61 18.58
N MET A 145 12.12 -9.39 19.61
CA MET A 145 10.89 -8.62 19.53
C MET A 145 11.17 -7.18 19.05
N TRP A 146 12.25 -6.58 19.54
CA TRP A 146 12.69 -5.27 19.12
C TRP A 146 13.09 -5.24 17.63
N TYR A 147 13.89 -6.19 17.18
CA TYR A 147 14.29 -6.31 15.77
C TYR A 147 13.09 -6.55 14.85
N GLU A 148 12.20 -7.42 15.22
CA GLU A 148 10.98 -7.69 14.43
C GLU A 148 10.08 -6.46 14.37
N SER A 149 9.99 -5.69 15.45
CA SER A 149 9.26 -4.42 15.48
C SER A 149 9.84 -3.39 14.50
N ILE A 150 11.18 -3.28 14.44
CA ILE A 150 11.86 -2.43 13.46
C ILE A 150 11.59 -2.91 12.03
N LEU A 151 11.77 -4.19 11.77
CA LEU A 151 11.52 -4.83 10.49
C LEU A 151 10.11 -4.54 9.98
N ARG A 152 9.10 -4.78 10.83
CA ARG A 152 7.69 -4.49 10.55
C ARG A 152 7.46 -3.00 10.27
N THR A 153 8.08 -2.13 11.05
CA THR A 153 7.99 -0.67 10.82
C THR A 153 8.49 -0.29 9.42
N LYS A 154 9.64 -0.81 9.00
CA LYS A 154 10.21 -0.57 7.67
C LYS A 154 9.26 -1.06 6.55
N TYR A 155 8.72 -2.26 6.68
CA TYR A 155 7.77 -2.79 5.71
C TYR A 155 6.44 -2.02 5.68
N ILE A 156 5.92 -1.58 6.83
CA ILE A 156 4.69 -0.77 6.84
C ILE A 156 4.94 0.61 6.22
N VAL A 157 6.10 1.23 6.42
CA VAL A 157 6.47 2.47 5.70
C VAL A 157 6.49 2.23 4.19
N PHE A 158 7.13 1.15 3.72
CA PHE A 158 7.13 0.76 2.32
C PHE A 158 5.71 0.56 1.77
N CYS A 159 4.87 -0.20 2.45
CA CYS A 159 3.47 -0.42 2.06
C CYS A 159 2.69 0.90 2.02
N PHE A 160 2.94 1.80 2.97
CA PHE A 160 2.24 3.08 3.03
C PHE A 160 2.63 4.02 1.87
N PHE A 161 3.89 4.01 1.45
CA PHE A 161 4.32 4.74 0.25
C PHE A 161 3.65 4.17 -1.02
N ASN A 162 3.49 2.86 -1.10
CA ASN A 162 2.73 2.24 -2.19
C ASN A 162 1.22 2.58 -2.12
N LEU A 163 0.65 2.78 -0.93
CA LEU A 163 -0.71 3.32 -0.81
C LEU A 163 -0.82 4.75 -1.35
N HIS A 164 0.16 5.60 -1.12
CA HIS A 164 0.19 6.93 -1.73
C HIS A 164 0.31 6.87 -3.27
N CYS A 165 1.04 5.89 -3.80
CA CYS A 165 1.08 5.60 -5.23
C CYS A 165 -0.32 5.23 -5.74
N ILE A 166 -1.03 4.34 -5.05
CA ILE A 166 -2.38 3.90 -5.41
C ILE A 166 -3.38 5.07 -5.40
N VAL A 167 -3.35 5.88 -4.35
CA VAL A 167 -4.39 6.89 -4.08
C VAL A 167 -4.13 8.19 -4.83
N TYR A 168 -2.88 8.60 -4.89
CA TYR A 168 -2.49 9.94 -5.39
C TYR A 168 -1.61 9.91 -6.64
N ASN A 169 -1.31 8.73 -7.16
CA ASN A 169 -0.40 8.52 -8.29
C ASN A 169 0.99 9.16 -8.07
N ILE A 170 1.48 9.10 -6.84
CA ILE A 170 2.80 9.60 -6.44
C ILE A 170 3.79 8.45 -6.51
N PRO A 171 4.94 8.59 -7.19
CA PRO A 171 5.96 7.54 -7.21
C PRO A 171 6.41 7.14 -5.79
N PRO A 172 6.56 5.84 -5.51
CA PRO A 172 6.99 5.37 -4.21
C PRO A 172 8.45 5.77 -3.94
N LEU A 173 8.73 6.21 -2.71
CA LEU A 173 10.08 6.65 -2.33
C LEU A 173 11.03 5.50 -2.01
N ILE A 174 10.52 4.31 -1.69
CA ILE A 174 11.33 3.10 -1.48
C ILE A 174 10.94 2.09 -2.56
N LEU A 175 11.93 1.62 -3.31
CA LEU A 175 11.71 0.66 -4.39
C LEU A 175 11.90 -0.78 -3.91
N ASN A 176 11.24 -1.72 -4.59
CA ASN A 176 11.40 -3.16 -4.35
C ASN A 176 12.87 -3.58 -4.34
N SER A 177 13.70 -3.02 -5.23
CA SER A 177 15.12 -3.33 -5.36
C SER A 177 15.97 -2.89 -4.17
N GLU A 178 15.47 -2.01 -3.31
CA GLU A 178 16.16 -1.56 -2.11
C GLU A 178 16.00 -2.52 -0.92
N LEU A 179 14.91 -3.33 -0.93
CA LEU A 179 14.56 -4.21 0.19
C LEU A 179 15.34 -5.51 0.14
N GLY A 180 16.29 -5.68 1.03
CA GLY A 180 17.10 -6.90 1.20
C GLY A 180 16.96 -7.51 2.60
N MET A 181 15.79 -7.38 3.21
CA MET A 181 15.47 -7.90 4.53
C MET A 181 14.64 -9.19 4.42
N ARG A 182 14.54 -9.97 5.50
CA ARG A 182 13.58 -11.07 5.60
C ARG A 182 12.15 -10.55 5.62
N LEU A 183 11.21 -11.36 5.17
CA LEU A 183 9.78 -11.08 5.36
C LEU A 183 9.42 -11.16 6.85
N PRO A 184 8.34 -10.48 7.29
CA PRO A 184 7.88 -10.55 8.67
C PRO A 184 7.51 -11.97 9.10
N CYS A 185 7.78 -12.31 10.36
CA CYS A 185 7.40 -13.57 10.97
C CYS A 185 5.88 -13.74 11.10
N SER A 186 5.45 -14.91 11.58
CA SER A 186 4.04 -15.21 11.81
C SER A 186 3.37 -14.29 12.84
N ALA A 187 2.05 -14.22 12.80
CA ALA A 187 1.27 -13.47 13.78
C ALA A 187 1.38 -14.10 15.17
N ALA A 188 1.48 -15.42 15.24
CA ALA A 188 1.64 -16.16 16.49
C ALA A 188 2.96 -15.82 17.18
N GLU A 189 4.08 -15.84 16.45
CA GLU A 189 5.38 -15.43 16.98
C GLU A 189 5.37 -13.99 17.52
N PHE A 190 4.83 -13.06 16.72
CA PHE A 190 4.86 -11.63 17.08
C PHE A 190 3.93 -11.26 18.22
N LYS A 191 2.85 -12.01 18.44
CA LYS A 191 1.88 -11.80 19.52
C LYS A 191 2.21 -12.52 20.80
N ALA A 192 3.28 -13.31 20.83
CA ALA A 192 3.67 -14.05 22.02
C ALA A 192 4.02 -13.10 23.18
N ASP A 193 3.35 -13.29 24.31
CA ASP A 193 3.49 -12.45 25.51
C ASP A 193 4.65 -12.89 26.42
N THR A 194 5.22 -14.07 26.18
CA THR A 194 6.31 -14.65 26.96
C THR A 194 7.35 -15.31 26.06
N ALA A 195 8.57 -15.47 26.58
CA ALA A 195 9.65 -16.15 25.87
C ALA A 195 9.29 -17.63 25.55
N ASP A 196 8.60 -18.29 26.43
CA ASP A 196 8.19 -19.69 26.24
C ASP A 196 7.14 -19.80 25.13
N ALA A 197 6.12 -18.95 25.13
CA ALA A 197 5.10 -18.90 24.08
C ALA A 197 5.72 -18.54 22.70
N TRP A 198 6.71 -17.66 22.69
CA TRP A 198 7.46 -17.34 21.50
C TRP A 198 8.26 -18.51 20.94
N GLN A 199 8.94 -19.27 21.84
CA GLN A 199 9.66 -20.47 21.44
C GLN A 199 8.71 -21.56 20.91
N GLU A 200 7.56 -21.73 21.53
CA GLU A 200 6.53 -22.66 21.08
C GLU A 200 6.00 -22.29 19.70
N ALA A 201 5.70 -21.00 19.46
CA ALA A 201 5.23 -20.51 18.17
C ALA A 201 6.26 -20.71 17.04
N ARG A 202 7.55 -20.68 17.36
CA ARG A 202 8.64 -20.96 16.40
C ARG A 202 8.86 -22.45 16.13
N MET A 203 8.42 -23.34 17.01
CA MET A 203 8.58 -24.77 16.82
C MET A 203 7.75 -25.27 15.64
N GLY A 204 8.43 -25.70 14.58
CA GLY A 204 7.79 -26.24 13.38
C GLY A 204 7.48 -25.20 12.29
N GLU A 205 7.75 -23.93 12.51
CA GLU A 205 7.68 -22.91 11.46
C GLU A 205 9.02 -22.80 10.70
N ASN A 206 8.92 -22.56 9.40
CA ASN A 206 10.08 -22.25 8.57
C ASN A 206 10.51 -20.80 8.79
N GLU A 207 11.82 -20.58 8.77
CA GLU A 207 12.36 -19.23 8.82
C GLU A 207 11.79 -18.37 7.67
N PRO A 208 11.36 -17.12 7.95
CA PRO A 208 10.82 -16.24 6.90
C PRO A 208 11.81 -16.03 5.76
N ALA A 209 11.32 -16.14 4.53
CA ALA A 209 12.14 -15.97 3.33
C ALA A 209 12.69 -14.55 3.21
N MET A 210 13.82 -14.39 2.50
CA MET A 210 14.28 -13.08 2.07
C MET A 210 13.28 -12.47 1.09
N PHE A 211 13.04 -11.15 1.20
CA PHE A 211 12.10 -10.45 0.34
C PHE A 211 12.42 -10.63 -1.15
N GLN A 212 13.70 -10.51 -1.54
CA GLN A 212 14.11 -10.66 -2.94
C GLN A 212 13.86 -12.07 -3.46
N ASP A 213 14.11 -13.10 -2.65
CA ASP A 213 13.86 -14.49 -3.04
C ASP A 213 12.36 -14.74 -3.20
N ALA A 214 11.54 -14.22 -2.28
CA ALA A 214 10.09 -14.35 -2.34
C ALA A 214 9.53 -13.68 -3.62
N ILE A 215 9.98 -12.47 -3.95
CA ILE A 215 9.60 -11.80 -5.21
C ILE A 215 10.05 -12.61 -6.42
N HIS A 216 11.30 -13.08 -6.45
CA HIS A 216 11.81 -13.89 -7.55
C HIS A 216 10.95 -15.14 -7.77
N TRP A 217 10.53 -15.83 -6.71
CA TRP A 217 9.67 -17.01 -6.80
C TRP A 217 8.30 -16.70 -7.38
N LEU A 218 7.72 -15.55 -7.03
CA LEU A 218 6.43 -15.14 -7.60
C LEU A 218 6.48 -15.00 -9.13
N PHE A 219 7.61 -14.56 -9.67
CA PHE A 219 7.80 -14.35 -11.12
C PHE A 219 8.36 -15.56 -11.87
N SER A 220 9.15 -16.43 -11.23
CA SER A 220 9.90 -17.52 -11.91
C SER A 220 9.08 -18.77 -12.21
N GLY A 221 7.90 -18.93 -11.61
CA GLY A 221 7.04 -20.09 -11.86
C GLY A 221 7.54 -21.41 -11.30
N SER A 222 8.61 -21.41 -10.48
CA SER A 222 9.02 -22.60 -9.76
C SER A 222 7.91 -23.03 -8.81
N GLU A 223 7.65 -24.35 -8.70
CA GLU A 223 6.65 -24.91 -7.75
C GLU A 223 7.11 -24.71 -6.30
N ASN A 224 7.21 -23.46 -5.87
CA ASN A 224 7.52 -23.20 -4.49
C ASN A 224 6.27 -23.42 -3.63
N ARG A 225 6.38 -24.35 -2.69
CA ARG A 225 5.34 -24.65 -1.70
C ARG A 225 5.39 -23.73 -0.49
N ALA A 226 6.31 -22.76 -0.48
CA ALA A 226 6.42 -21.84 0.64
C ALA A 226 5.17 -20.95 0.74
N PHE A 227 4.68 -20.81 1.94
CA PHE A 227 3.70 -19.79 2.30
C PHE A 227 4.39 -18.75 3.18
N HIS A 228 3.78 -17.58 3.24
CA HIS A 228 4.29 -16.45 4.01
C HIS A 228 3.26 -16.03 5.05
N SER A 229 3.71 -15.35 6.09
CA SER A 229 2.81 -14.75 7.09
C SER A 229 1.80 -13.79 6.41
N SER A 230 0.72 -13.48 7.11
CA SER A 230 -0.29 -12.52 6.62
C SER A 230 0.33 -11.17 6.26
N LEU A 231 1.25 -10.67 7.09
CA LEU A 231 1.97 -9.42 6.79
C LEU A 231 2.98 -9.59 5.66
N GLY A 232 3.66 -10.75 5.56
CA GLY A 232 4.53 -11.08 4.43
C GLY A 232 3.78 -11.06 3.11
N ASN A 233 2.62 -11.70 3.03
CA ASN A 233 1.75 -11.66 1.86
C ASN A 233 1.26 -10.24 1.55
N TYR A 234 0.96 -9.43 2.55
CA TYR A 234 0.58 -8.03 2.39
C TYR A 234 1.71 -7.19 1.79
N VAL A 235 2.94 -7.38 2.24
CA VAL A 235 4.14 -6.73 1.68
C VAL A 235 4.34 -7.13 0.21
N LEU A 236 4.22 -8.43 -0.08
CA LEU A 236 4.42 -8.95 -1.44
C LEU A 236 3.39 -8.45 -2.45
N ILE A 237 2.11 -8.31 -2.07
CA ILE A 237 1.11 -7.73 -2.98
C ILE A 237 1.38 -6.25 -3.24
N HIS A 238 1.85 -5.49 -2.26
CA HIS A 238 2.31 -4.11 -2.48
C HIS A 238 3.50 -4.04 -3.43
N ALA A 239 4.42 -4.99 -3.34
CA ALA A 239 5.57 -5.07 -4.24
C ALA A 239 5.14 -5.35 -5.70
N ILE A 240 4.17 -6.25 -5.92
CA ILE A 240 3.62 -6.49 -7.25
C ILE A 240 2.91 -5.25 -7.80
N ILE A 241 2.12 -4.56 -6.97
CA ILE A 241 1.44 -3.30 -7.36
C ILE A 241 2.44 -2.22 -7.74
N GLN A 242 3.55 -2.10 -6.98
CA GLN A 242 4.65 -1.19 -7.35
C GLN A 242 5.24 -1.55 -8.71
N HIS A 243 5.46 -2.82 -8.98
CA HIS A 243 5.98 -3.27 -10.26
C HIS A 243 5.01 -2.95 -11.41
N ILE A 244 3.71 -3.20 -11.23
CA ILE A 244 2.67 -2.80 -12.20
C ILE A 244 2.72 -1.30 -12.46
N PHE A 245 2.84 -0.49 -11.41
CA PHE A 245 2.94 0.98 -11.54
C PHE A 245 4.14 1.38 -12.39
N LEU A 246 5.32 0.86 -12.10
CA LEU A 246 6.56 1.20 -12.82
C LEU A 246 6.51 0.76 -14.29
N VAL A 247 6.00 -0.44 -14.58
CA VAL A 247 5.83 -0.94 -15.95
C VAL A 247 4.88 -0.04 -16.74
N ARG A 248 3.76 0.39 -16.13
CA ARG A 248 2.83 1.32 -16.78
C ARG A 248 3.45 2.70 -17.02
N GLN A 249 4.21 3.24 -16.07
CA GLN A 249 4.93 4.51 -16.25
C GLN A 249 5.92 4.42 -17.42
N THR A 250 6.67 3.32 -17.51
CA THR A 250 7.64 3.08 -18.60
C THR A 250 6.93 2.93 -19.96
N ALA A 251 5.80 2.21 -20.00
CA ALA A 251 5.00 2.06 -21.22
C ALA A 251 4.45 3.42 -21.71
N GLY A 252 4.02 4.30 -20.79
CA GLY A 252 3.52 5.64 -21.09
C GLY A 252 4.60 6.61 -21.61
N CYS A 253 5.89 6.32 -21.37
CA CYS A 253 7.02 7.12 -21.84
C CYS A 253 7.53 6.70 -23.25
N ARG A 254 6.97 5.68 -23.88
CA ARG A 254 7.36 5.26 -25.23
C ARG A 254 6.99 6.34 -26.25
N ILE A 255 7.90 6.61 -27.20
CA ILE A 255 7.79 7.68 -28.22
C ILE A 255 6.75 7.31 -29.31
N ASP A 256 6.48 6.02 -29.51
CA ASP A 256 5.42 5.53 -30.39
C ASP A 256 4.03 5.86 -29.84
N PRO A 257 2.98 5.94 -30.70
CA PRO A 257 1.68 6.42 -30.25
C PRO A 257 1.27 5.67 -28.96
N PRO A 258 0.88 6.42 -27.91
CA PRO A 258 0.66 5.83 -26.60
C PRO A 258 -0.40 4.74 -26.69
N ASN A 259 0.02 3.50 -26.51
CA ASN A 259 -0.92 2.40 -26.35
C ASN A 259 -1.31 2.32 -24.88
N PRO A 260 -2.57 2.57 -24.52
CA PRO A 260 -3.03 2.48 -23.13
C PRO A 260 -2.96 1.04 -22.59
N ASP A 261 -2.85 0.05 -23.48
CA ASP A 261 -2.78 -1.35 -23.12
C ASP A 261 -1.31 -1.79 -22.97
N LEU A 262 -1.00 -2.48 -21.87
CA LEU A 262 0.31 -3.10 -21.70
C LEU A 262 0.53 -4.18 -22.76
N ALA A 263 1.76 -4.24 -23.29
CA ALA A 263 2.17 -5.32 -24.18
C ALA A 263 1.98 -6.69 -23.47
N ALA A 264 1.70 -7.73 -24.25
CA ALA A 264 1.47 -9.06 -23.69
C ALA A 264 2.70 -9.61 -22.96
N GLU A 265 3.89 -9.24 -23.42
CA GLU A 265 5.17 -9.60 -22.82
C GLU A 265 5.38 -8.98 -21.44
N ASP A 266 4.87 -7.76 -21.21
CA ASP A 266 4.92 -7.07 -19.93
C ASP A 266 3.83 -7.56 -18.96
N ALA A 267 2.64 -7.88 -19.49
CA ALA A 267 1.48 -8.24 -18.68
C ALA A 267 1.52 -9.69 -18.18
N LYS A 268 1.97 -10.65 -19.01
CA LYS A 268 1.97 -12.09 -18.67
C LYS A 268 2.78 -12.44 -17.41
N PRO A 269 4.02 -11.93 -17.21
CA PRO A 269 4.76 -12.19 -15.97
C PRO A 269 4.05 -11.67 -14.74
N LEU A 270 3.41 -10.50 -14.83
CA LEU A 270 2.65 -9.90 -13.73
C LEU A 270 1.37 -10.69 -13.41
N GLU A 271 0.63 -11.16 -14.43
CA GLU A 271 -0.51 -12.05 -14.22
C GLU A 271 -0.07 -13.37 -13.57
N HIS A 272 1.10 -13.88 -13.93
CA HIS A 272 1.66 -15.07 -13.33
C HIS A 272 2.03 -14.84 -11.87
N ALA A 273 2.70 -13.73 -11.57
CA ALA A 273 3.05 -13.35 -10.20
C ALA A 273 1.82 -13.18 -9.31
N LEU A 274 0.74 -12.56 -9.82
CA LEU A 274 -0.52 -12.43 -9.08
C LEU A 274 -1.18 -13.78 -8.79
N ARG A 275 -1.11 -14.73 -9.72
CA ARG A 275 -1.62 -16.10 -9.51
C ARG A 275 -0.80 -16.84 -8.46
N ASN A 276 0.52 -16.77 -8.54
CA ASN A 276 1.40 -17.39 -7.57
C ASN A 276 1.23 -16.78 -6.18
N TRP A 277 1.05 -15.45 -6.10
CA TRP A 277 0.73 -14.78 -4.86
C TRP A 277 -0.59 -15.29 -4.26
N GLN A 278 -1.64 -15.43 -5.07
CA GLN A 278 -2.92 -15.95 -4.62
C GLN A 278 -2.81 -17.38 -4.07
N LEU A 279 -2.07 -18.25 -4.76
CA LEU A 279 -1.81 -19.62 -4.30
C LEU A 279 -1.01 -19.65 -2.99
N SER A 280 -0.01 -18.77 -2.82
CA SER A 280 0.74 -18.62 -1.57
C SER A 280 -0.17 -18.15 -0.43
N TRP A 281 -1.02 -17.16 -0.71
CA TRP A 281 -1.99 -16.64 0.25
C TRP A 281 -2.98 -17.73 0.68
N GLU A 282 -3.57 -18.50 -0.25
CA GLU A 282 -4.52 -19.58 0.03
C GLU A 282 -3.91 -20.71 0.88
N ARG A 283 -2.60 -20.92 0.81
CA ARG A 283 -1.87 -21.93 1.58
C ARG A 283 -1.46 -21.47 2.98
N SER A 284 -1.43 -20.18 3.22
CA SER A 284 -1.04 -19.63 4.52
C SER A 284 -2.10 -19.94 5.59
N PRO A 285 -1.74 -20.49 6.73
CA PRO A 285 -2.67 -20.77 7.83
C PRO A 285 -3.29 -19.50 8.42
N GLU A 286 -2.63 -18.36 8.28
CA GLU A 286 -3.12 -17.05 8.73
C GLU A 286 -4.11 -16.40 7.75
N SER A 287 -4.35 -17.01 6.58
CA SER A 287 -5.21 -16.42 5.57
C SER A 287 -6.68 -16.59 5.91
N SER A 288 -7.39 -15.47 5.93
CA SER A 288 -8.81 -15.43 6.22
C SER A 288 -9.51 -14.33 5.41
N LEU A 289 -10.73 -14.60 5.01
CA LEU A 289 -11.66 -13.61 4.43
C LEU A 289 -12.51 -12.91 5.51
N ASP A 290 -12.35 -13.27 6.77
CA ASP A 290 -13.02 -12.65 7.90
C ASP A 290 -12.18 -11.46 8.42
N PRO A 291 -12.70 -10.22 8.35
CA PRO A 291 -12.01 -9.05 8.87
C PRO A 291 -11.84 -9.07 10.39
N THR A 292 -12.58 -9.93 11.10
CA THR A 292 -12.53 -10.07 12.56
C THR A 292 -11.68 -11.26 13.03
N HIS A 293 -10.94 -11.87 12.11
CA HIS A 293 -10.09 -13.02 12.41
C HIS A 293 -9.11 -12.72 13.56
N PRO A 294 -8.83 -13.67 14.46
CA PRO A 294 -7.92 -13.47 15.63
C PRO A 294 -6.52 -12.98 15.24
N ASP A 295 -6.01 -13.40 14.07
CA ASP A 295 -4.71 -12.93 13.56
C ASP A 295 -4.72 -11.52 12.98
N GLY A 296 -5.91 -10.92 12.91
CA GLY A 296 -6.12 -9.55 12.46
C GLY A 296 -6.53 -9.45 10.99
N PRO A 297 -6.86 -8.24 10.54
CA PRO A 297 -7.48 -8.00 9.23
C PRO A 297 -6.49 -7.94 8.06
N VAL A 298 -5.19 -8.19 8.28
CA VAL A 298 -4.15 -7.98 7.25
C VAL A 298 -4.34 -8.92 6.06
N ALA A 299 -4.65 -10.21 6.32
CA ALA A 299 -4.94 -11.18 5.26
C ALA A 299 -6.16 -10.76 4.44
N PHE A 300 -7.24 -10.32 5.09
CA PHE A 300 -8.43 -9.79 4.44
C PHE A 300 -8.11 -8.55 3.57
N ASN A 301 -7.33 -7.60 4.10
CA ASN A 301 -6.90 -6.39 3.39
C ASN A 301 -6.09 -6.74 2.12
N SER A 302 -5.26 -7.78 2.17
CA SER A 302 -4.46 -8.25 1.03
C SER A 302 -5.34 -8.64 -0.17
N THR A 303 -6.53 -9.19 0.07
CA THR A 303 -7.46 -9.58 -1.02
C THR A 303 -8.03 -8.37 -1.76
N ALA A 304 -8.24 -7.25 -1.08
CA ALA A 304 -8.64 -6.01 -1.73
C ALA A 304 -7.53 -5.48 -2.66
N LEU A 305 -6.28 -5.56 -2.22
CA LEU A 305 -5.11 -5.18 -3.02
C LEU A 305 -4.91 -6.10 -4.23
N LEU A 306 -5.19 -7.40 -4.11
CA LEU A 306 -5.17 -8.32 -5.25
C LEU A 306 -6.17 -7.88 -6.34
N ARG A 307 -7.40 -7.52 -5.95
CA ARG A 307 -8.41 -7.01 -6.89
C ARG A 307 -7.91 -5.74 -7.58
N LEU A 308 -7.36 -4.81 -6.81
CA LEU A 308 -6.76 -3.58 -7.33
C LEU A 308 -5.62 -3.87 -8.31
N ALA A 309 -4.73 -4.82 -8.00
CA ALA A 309 -3.63 -5.20 -8.86
C ALA A 309 -4.12 -5.71 -10.23
N TYR A 310 -5.15 -6.56 -10.26
CA TYR A 310 -5.76 -7.00 -11.52
C TYR A 310 -6.40 -5.86 -12.30
N ILE A 311 -7.02 -4.89 -11.62
CA ILE A 311 -7.59 -3.69 -12.27
C ILE A 311 -6.46 -2.87 -12.89
N ARG A 312 -5.44 -2.52 -12.09
CA ARG A 312 -4.31 -1.70 -12.53
C ARG A 312 -3.47 -2.36 -13.62
N LEU A 313 -3.45 -3.68 -13.68
CA LEU A 313 -2.78 -4.42 -14.74
C LEU A 313 -3.53 -4.33 -16.09
N ASN A 314 -4.87 -4.24 -16.06
CA ASN A 314 -5.70 -4.34 -17.25
C ASN A 314 -6.36 -3.03 -17.69
N MET A 315 -6.30 -1.98 -16.87
CA MET A 315 -6.88 -0.67 -17.18
C MET A 315 -5.88 0.44 -16.90
N ASP A 316 -5.69 1.32 -17.87
CA ASP A 316 -5.04 2.60 -17.61
C ASP A 316 -6.03 3.52 -16.90
N THR A 317 -5.72 3.84 -15.68
CA THR A 317 -6.60 4.68 -14.87
C THR A 317 -6.31 6.17 -15.01
N GLY A 318 -5.34 6.55 -15.84
CA GLY A 318 -4.92 7.94 -16.02
C GLY A 318 -4.19 8.53 -14.79
N PRO A 319 -3.96 9.84 -14.77
CA PRO A 319 -3.06 10.52 -13.82
C PRO A 319 -3.60 10.65 -12.39
N GLY A 320 -4.73 10.09 -12.07
CA GLY A 320 -5.28 10.11 -10.71
C GLY A 320 -6.77 10.41 -10.66
N ARG A 321 -7.36 10.28 -9.46
CA ARG A 321 -8.80 10.43 -9.20
C ARG A 321 -9.15 11.79 -8.59
N ALA A 322 -8.25 12.77 -8.64
CA ALA A 322 -8.38 14.05 -7.94
C ALA A 322 -8.68 13.91 -6.42
N LEU A 323 -8.42 12.76 -5.81
CA LEU A 323 -8.71 12.50 -4.39
C LEU A 323 -7.97 13.46 -3.45
N ARG A 324 -6.88 14.10 -3.91
CA ARG A 324 -6.16 15.13 -3.15
C ARG A 324 -7.00 16.38 -2.88
N THR A 325 -7.97 16.67 -3.72
CA THR A 325 -8.82 17.87 -3.58
C THR A 325 -9.83 17.75 -2.45
N ARG A 326 -10.28 16.54 -2.14
CA ARG A 326 -11.42 16.25 -1.24
C ARG A 326 -12.73 16.88 -1.71
N ASP A 327 -12.76 17.39 -2.91
CA ASP A 327 -13.93 17.99 -3.54
C ASP A 327 -14.67 16.94 -4.38
N PRO A 328 -15.89 16.54 -3.98
CA PRO A 328 -16.64 15.51 -4.70
C PRO A 328 -16.88 15.85 -6.17
N LEU A 329 -17.06 17.10 -6.52
CA LEU A 329 -17.31 17.50 -7.93
C LEU A 329 -16.06 17.32 -8.78
N GLN A 330 -14.88 17.74 -8.30
CA GLN A 330 -13.62 17.56 -9.01
C GLN A 330 -13.27 16.06 -9.14
N ILE A 331 -13.53 15.26 -8.11
CA ILE A 331 -13.36 13.82 -8.16
C ILE A 331 -14.30 13.21 -9.20
N THR A 332 -15.59 13.62 -9.23
CA THR A 332 -16.57 13.17 -10.22
C THR A 332 -16.11 13.44 -11.64
N HIS A 333 -15.62 14.65 -11.92
CA HIS A 333 -15.07 14.97 -13.23
C HIS A 333 -13.87 14.09 -13.59
N ALA A 334 -12.95 13.85 -12.66
CA ALA A 334 -11.80 12.96 -12.88
C ALA A 334 -12.24 11.50 -13.15
N LEU A 335 -13.30 11.00 -12.50
CA LEU A 335 -13.87 9.68 -12.76
C LEU A 335 -14.51 9.61 -14.15
N ARG A 336 -15.29 10.62 -14.52
CA ARG A 336 -15.93 10.72 -15.86
C ARG A 336 -14.87 10.77 -16.96
N ASP A 337 -13.85 11.58 -16.80
CA ASP A 337 -12.79 11.83 -17.77
C ASP A 337 -11.74 10.72 -17.83
N THR A 338 -11.90 9.65 -17.01
CA THR A 338 -11.06 8.43 -17.11
C THR A 338 -11.19 7.85 -18.53
N PRO A 339 -10.07 7.42 -19.15
CA PRO A 339 -10.09 6.85 -20.50
C PRO A 339 -11.11 5.73 -20.68
N ALA A 340 -11.70 5.66 -21.86
CA ALA A 340 -12.64 4.61 -22.23
C ALA A 340 -11.97 3.23 -22.17
N LEU A 341 -12.67 2.24 -21.62
CA LEU A 341 -12.19 0.89 -21.53
C LEU A 341 -12.42 0.14 -22.85
N LYS A 342 -11.37 -0.48 -23.38
CA LYS A 342 -11.52 -1.41 -24.50
C LYS A 342 -11.97 -2.77 -23.96
N ARG A 343 -13.07 -3.28 -24.54
CA ARG A 343 -13.54 -4.64 -24.25
C ARG A 343 -12.51 -5.68 -24.75
N SER A 344 -12.06 -6.56 -23.87
CA SER A 344 -11.12 -7.62 -24.22
C SER A 344 -11.22 -8.79 -23.24
N PRO A 345 -10.84 -10.02 -23.64
CA PRO A 345 -10.80 -11.16 -22.72
C PRO A 345 -9.91 -10.95 -21.48
N ARG A 346 -8.89 -10.10 -21.57
CA ARG A 346 -8.00 -9.78 -20.46
C ARG A 346 -8.71 -9.10 -19.31
N VAL A 347 -9.69 -8.23 -19.60
CA VAL A 347 -10.43 -7.49 -18.59
C VAL A 347 -11.39 -8.38 -17.80
N THR A 348 -11.78 -9.51 -18.35
CA THR A 348 -12.79 -10.44 -17.76
C THR A 348 -12.45 -10.80 -16.30
N ARG A 349 -11.19 -11.11 -16.02
CA ARG A 349 -10.78 -11.48 -14.65
C ARG A 349 -10.88 -10.30 -13.67
N ALA A 350 -10.46 -9.12 -14.09
CA ALA A 350 -10.61 -7.91 -13.28
C ALA A 350 -12.07 -7.54 -13.04
N LEU A 351 -12.94 -7.73 -14.05
CA LEU A 351 -14.39 -7.56 -13.92
C LEU A 351 -14.99 -8.54 -12.92
N LEU A 352 -14.63 -9.83 -12.97
CA LEU A 352 -15.09 -10.83 -12.00
C LEU A 352 -14.66 -10.48 -10.57
N HIS A 353 -13.43 -9.99 -10.37
CA HIS A 353 -12.97 -9.49 -9.08
C HIS A 353 -13.77 -8.27 -8.61
N SER A 354 -14.14 -7.37 -9.52
CA SER A 354 -14.94 -6.17 -9.18
C SER A 354 -16.39 -6.54 -8.85
N VAL A 355 -16.98 -7.49 -9.59
CA VAL A 355 -18.31 -8.05 -9.29
C VAL A 355 -18.30 -8.75 -7.93
N HIS A 356 -17.27 -9.54 -7.65
CA HIS A 356 -17.13 -10.18 -6.34
C HIS A 356 -16.98 -9.15 -5.21
N ALA A 357 -16.23 -8.06 -5.43
CA ALA A 357 -16.12 -6.97 -4.45
C ALA A 357 -17.50 -6.36 -4.14
N LEU A 358 -18.35 -6.15 -5.16
CA LEU A 358 -19.70 -5.62 -4.99
C LEU A 358 -20.63 -6.62 -4.28
N SER A 359 -20.46 -7.91 -4.52
CA SER A 359 -21.31 -8.96 -3.93
C SER A 359 -21.20 -9.05 -2.41
N ILE A 360 -20.02 -8.73 -1.85
CA ILE A 360 -19.77 -8.83 -0.40
C ILE A 360 -20.68 -7.89 0.40
N PRO A 361 -20.68 -6.56 0.19
CA PRO A 361 -21.54 -5.66 0.94
C PRO A 361 -23.04 -5.86 0.64
N ILE A 362 -23.39 -6.33 -0.55
CA ILE A 362 -24.80 -6.62 -0.89
C ILE A 362 -25.30 -7.81 -0.06
N LYS A 363 -24.55 -8.93 -0.01
CA LYS A 363 -24.92 -10.11 0.77
C LYS A 363 -24.96 -9.87 2.28
N ILE A 364 -24.09 -9.00 2.78
CA ILE A 364 -24.13 -8.60 4.20
C ILE A 364 -25.31 -7.65 4.47
N GLY A 365 -25.73 -6.91 3.47
CA GLY A 365 -26.74 -5.86 3.55
C GLY A 365 -26.15 -4.48 3.45
N VAL A 366 -26.41 -3.76 2.37
CA VAL A 366 -25.85 -2.43 2.05
C VAL A 366 -25.96 -1.45 3.22
N ARG A 367 -27.15 -1.39 3.86
CA ARG A 367 -27.41 -0.49 5.00
C ARG A 367 -26.60 -0.85 6.25
N LEU A 368 -26.38 -2.15 6.50
CA LEU A 368 -25.59 -2.61 7.64
C LEU A 368 -24.11 -2.27 7.41
N VAL A 369 -23.60 -2.58 6.24
CA VAL A 369 -22.20 -2.26 5.88
C VAL A 369 -21.96 -0.75 5.94
N ALA A 370 -22.86 0.08 5.42
CA ALA A 370 -22.75 1.53 5.48
C ALA A 370 -22.58 2.06 6.92
N ARG A 371 -23.21 1.43 7.90
CA ARG A 371 -23.13 1.83 9.31
C ARG A 371 -21.91 1.29 10.07
N THR A 372 -21.38 0.14 9.65
CA THR A 372 -20.36 -0.60 10.41
C THR A 372 -18.98 -0.61 9.78
N GLN A 373 -18.86 -0.38 8.47
CA GLN A 373 -17.60 -0.52 7.73
C GLN A 373 -16.46 0.32 8.31
N THR A 374 -16.75 1.51 8.80
CA THR A 374 -15.72 2.43 9.33
C THR A 374 -14.96 1.87 10.54
N PHE A 375 -15.52 0.87 11.22
CA PHE A 375 -14.91 0.20 12.38
C PHE A 375 -14.34 -1.19 12.04
N ILE A 376 -14.82 -1.81 10.95
CA ILE A 376 -14.48 -3.19 10.60
C ILE A 376 -13.51 -3.23 9.41
N TRP A 377 -13.72 -2.37 8.40
CA TRP A 377 -12.92 -2.35 7.20
C TRP A 377 -11.86 -1.26 7.25
N SER A 378 -10.66 -1.57 6.77
CA SER A 378 -9.65 -0.54 6.58
C SER A 378 -10.05 0.41 5.44
N VAL A 379 -9.55 1.64 5.48
CA VAL A 379 -9.75 2.63 4.40
C VAL A 379 -9.29 2.10 3.02
N GLN A 380 -8.38 1.14 2.99
CA GLN A 380 -7.91 0.48 1.76
C GLN A 380 -9.05 -0.22 1.01
N HIS A 381 -10.00 -0.82 1.72
CA HIS A 381 -11.19 -1.43 1.09
C HIS A 381 -12.02 -0.39 0.36
N SER A 382 -12.20 0.79 0.92
CA SER A 382 -12.93 1.88 0.25
C SER A 382 -12.22 2.34 -1.02
N LEU A 383 -10.89 2.46 -0.97
CA LEU A 383 -10.07 2.84 -2.13
C LEU A 383 -10.09 1.77 -3.23
N CYS A 384 -9.93 0.50 -2.86
CA CYS A 384 -10.01 -0.61 -3.81
C CYS A 384 -11.42 -0.75 -4.40
N SER A 385 -12.45 -0.52 -3.60
CA SER A 385 -13.85 -0.56 -4.06
C SER A 385 -14.19 0.58 -5.01
N LEU A 386 -13.60 1.77 -4.84
CA LEU A 386 -13.70 2.86 -5.82
C LEU A 386 -13.17 2.42 -7.19
N GLU A 387 -12.02 1.76 -7.24
CA GLU A 387 -11.44 1.28 -8.49
C GLU A 387 -12.30 0.14 -9.11
N CYS A 388 -12.88 -0.74 -8.27
CA CYS A 388 -13.82 -1.75 -8.72
C CYS A 388 -15.10 -1.12 -9.31
N ALA A 389 -15.65 -0.10 -8.65
CA ALA A 389 -16.82 0.64 -9.12
C ALA A 389 -16.52 1.31 -10.49
N LEU A 390 -15.35 1.95 -10.61
CA LEU A 390 -14.95 2.62 -11.83
C LEU A 390 -14.73 1.64 -12.98
N LEU A 391 -14.06 0.51 -12.74
CA LEU A 391 -13.87 -0.52 -13.79
C LEU A 391 -15.21 -1.05 -14.30
N LEU A 392 -16.13 -1.40 -13.39
CA LEU A 392 -17.47 -1.88 -13.79
C LEU A 392 -18.23 -0.79 -14.55
N SER A 393 -18.19 0.46 -14.07
CA SER A 393 -18.83 1.60 -14.72
C SER A 393 -18.29 1.83 -16.14
N LYS A 394 -16.97 1.86 -16.33
CA LYS A 394 -16.34 2.05 -17.65
C LYS A 394 -16.58 0.87 -18.60
N TRP A 395 -16.66 -0.34 -18.08
CA TRP A 395 -17.04 -1.49 -18.90
C TRP A 395 -18.50 -1.44 -19.35
N LEU A 396 -19.44 -1.12 -18.43
CA LEU A 396 -20.85 -0.94 -18.76
C LEU A 396 -21.06 0.22 -19.74
N GLU A 397 -20.31 1.31 -19.61
CA GLU A 397 -20.27 2.40 -20.58
C GLU A 397 -19.82 1.90 -21.96
N ALA A 398 -18.73 1.13 -22.05
CA ALA A 398 -18.25 0.52 -23.29
C ALA A 398 -19.29 -0.41 -23.92
N VAL A 399 -20.00 -1.21 -23.13
CA VAL A 399 -21.11 -2.06 -23.62
C VAL A 399 -22.25 -1.22 -24.16
N SER A 400 -22.59 -0.11 -23.51
CA SER A 400 -23.70 0.77 -23.92
C SER A 400 -23.42 1.61 -25.16
N THR A 401 -22.15 1.92 -25.43
CA THR A 401 -21.71 2.79 -26.54
C THR A 401 -21.29 2.04 -27.79
N THR A 402 -21.11 0.70 -27.71
CA THR A 402 -20.74 -0.11 -28.86
C THR A 402 -21.75 0.06 -29.98
N GLN A 403 -21.31 0.52 -31.17
CA GLN A 403 -22.15 0.58 -32.37
C GLN A 403 -22.33 -0.84 -32.90
N TRP A 404 -23.54 -1.34 -32.79
CA TRP A 404 -23.97 -2.61 -33.39
C TRP A 404 -24.23 -2.39 -34.88
N SER A 405 -23.19 -2.18 -35.67
CA SER A 405 -23.32 -2.25 -37.12
C SER A 405 -23.47 -3.75 -37.47
N GLY A 406 -24.67 -4.16 -37.65
CA GLY A 406 -25.27 -5.36 -38.30
C GLY A 406 -24.52 -6.68 -38.35
N MET A 407 -23.26 -6.78 -38.11
CA MET A 407 -22.50 -8.03 -38.29
C MET A 407 -21.49 -8.36 -37.19
N ASP A 408 -21.05 -7.45 -36.36
CA ASP A 408 -19.90 -7.79 -35.53
C ASP A 408 -19.86 -7.04 -34.22
N ASP A 409 -19.79 -7.76 -33.22
CA ASP A 409 -19.34 -7.73 -31.84
C ASP A 409 -20.45 -8.04 -30.83
N PRO A 410 -21.08 -9.24 -30.95
CA PRO A 410 -21.97 -9.70 -29.91
C PRO A 410 -21.18 -9.84 -28.61
N LEU A 411 -21.82 -9.54 -27.47
CA LEU A 411 -21.24 -9.85 -26.17
C LEU A 411 -20.77 -11.30 -26.14
N THR A 412 -19.53 -11.49 -25.73
CA THR A 412 -19.01 -12.85 -25.49
C THR A 412 -19.84 -13.57 -24.42
N GLY A 413 -19.82 -14.89 -24.39
CA GLY A 413 -20.52 -15.65 -23.36
C GLY A 413 -20.07 -15.29 -21.93
N ALA A 414 -18.81 -14.89 -21.74
CA ALA A 414 -18.29 -14.39 -20.47
C ALA A 414 -18.89 -13.03 -20.10
N GLU A 415 -18.97 -12.10 -21.03
CA GLU A 415 -19.55 -10.76 -20.81
C GLU A 415 -21.05 -10.83 -20.49
N LYS A 416 -21.80 -11.70 -21.20
CA LYS A 416 -23.22 -11.95 -20.89
C LYS A 416 -23.41 -12.46 -19.46
N LYS A 417 -22.55 -13.38 -19.02
CA LYS A 417 -22.58 -13.89 -17.63
C LYS A 417 -22.28 -12.77 -16.61
N ILE A 418 -21.30 -11.90 -16.89
CA ILE A 418 -20.96 -10.77 -16.01
C ILE A 418 -22.14 -9.81 -15.93
N LEU A 419 -22.76 -9.48 -17.06
CA LEU A 419 -23.92 -8.59 -17.10
C LEU A 419 -25.09 -9.14 -16.28
N ASP A 420 -25.38 -10.44 -16.41
CA ASP A 420 -26.41 -11.13 -15.62
C ASP A 420 -26.07 -11.19 -14.11
N LEU A 421 -24.81 -11.39 -13.77
CA LEU A 421 -24.36 -11.33 -12.37
C LEU A 421 -24.56 -9.94 -11.77
N VAL A 422 -24.17 -8.89 -12.48
CA VAL A 422 -24.37 -7.50 -12.02
C VAL A 422 -25.87 -7.22 -11.84
N ARG A 423 -26.72 -7.62 -12.79
CA ARG A 423 -28.17 -7.50 -12.66
C ARG A 423 -28.68 -8.14 -11.38
N LYS A 424 -28.39 -9.43 -11.17
CA LYS A 424 -28.83 -10.17 -9.98
C LYS A 424 -28.41 -9.51 -8.68
N MET A 425 -27.20 -8.94 -8.64
CA MET A 425 -26.74 -8.23 -7.46
C MET A 425 -27.49 -6.92 -7.22
N LEU A 426 -27.79 -6.17 -8.26
CA LEU A 426 -28.54 -4.94 -8.14
C LEU A 426 -30.00 -5.20 -7.76
N ASP A 427 -30.60 -6.27 -8.30
CA ASP A 427 -31.92 -6.71 -7.88
C ASP A 427 -31.94 -7.08 -6.37
N GLU A 428 -30.89 -7.74 -5.86
CA GLU A 428 -30.72 -8.06 -4.43
C GLU A 428 -30.47 -6.80 -3.57
N ALA A 429 -29.92 -5.75 -4.17
CA ALA A 429 -29.60 -4.47 -3.51
C ALA A 429 -30.76 -3.43 -3.55
N ASP A 430 -31.98 -3.84 -3.79
CA ASP A 430 -33.16 -2.99 -3.96
C ASP A 430 -33.04 -1.96 -5.12
N PHE A 431 -32.29 -2.31 -6.16
CA PHE A 431 -32.16 -1.53 -7.40
C PHE A 431 -32.54 -2.40 -8.63
N PRO A 432 -33.84 -2.77 -8.76
CA PRO A 432 -34.27 -3.70 -9.77
C PRO A 432 -34.19 -3.11 -11.18
N THR A 433 -33.86 -3.96 -12.14
CA THR A 433 -33.88 -3.60 -13.57
C THR A 433 -35.26 -3.87 -14.15
N PRO A 434 -36.00 -2.85 -14.63
CA PRO A 434 -37.28 -3.04 -15.28
C PRO A 434 -37.18 -4.03 -16.43
N PRO A 435 -38.15 -4.98 -16.58
CA PRO A 435 -38.09 -5.98 -17.64
C PRO A 435 -38.04 -5.40 -19.06
N GLU A 436 -38.67 -4.24 -19.27
CA GLU A 436 -38.70 -3.56 -20.55
C GLU A 436 -37.31 -3.09 -21.02
N ILE A 437 -36.49 -2.66 -20.07
CA ILE A 437 -35.12 -2.19 -20.36
C ILE A 437 -34.23 -3.37 -20.78
N TRP A 438 -34.52 -4.57 -20.30
CA TRP A 438 -33.72 -5.77 -20.57
C TRP A 438 -33.80 -6.25 -22.01
N THR A 439 -34.77 -5.78 -22.78
CA THR A 439 -34.89 -6.09 -24.22
C THR A 439 -33.81 -5.41 -25.07
N ASP A 440 -33.26 -4.28 -24.58
CA ASP A 440 -32.14 -3.58 -25.20
C ASP A 440 -30.90 -3.64 -24.27
N VAL A 441 -29.88 -4.37 -24.69
CA VAL A 441 -28.62 -4.55 -23.95
C VAL A 441 -27.95 -3.23 -23.63
N ARG A 442 -28.06 -2.20 -24.49
CA ARG A 442 -27.48 -0.89 -24.26
C ARG A 442 -28.20 -0.13 -23.16
N ALA A 443 -29.53 -0.15 -23.22
CA ALA A 443 -30.36 0.45 -22.17
C ALA A 443 -30.14 -0.27 -20.84
N ALA A 444 -30.08 -1.60 -20.85
CA ALA A 444 -29.75 -2.38 -19.67
C ALA A 444 -28.36 -2.01 -19.10
N ALA A 445 -27.33 -1.94 -19.95
CA ALA A 445 -25.98 -1.56 -19.51
C ALA A 445 -25.93 -0.15 -18.89
N ARG A 446 -26.65 0.83 -19.47
CA ARG A 446 -26.76 2.20 -18.89
C ARG A 446 -27.43 2.16 -17.51
N HIS A 447 -28.55 1.46 -17.38
CA HIS A 447 -29.26 1.32 -16.11
C HIS A 447 -28.40 0.63 -15.03
N LEU A 448 -27.73 -0.47 -15.39
CA LEU A 448 -26.82 -1.18 -14.47
C LEU A 448 -25.63 -0.33 -14.06
N ASN A 449 -25.11 0.53 -14.97
CA ASN A 449 -24.02 1.45 -14.66
C ASN A 449 -24.40 2.41 -13.53
N VAL A 450 -25.55 3.04 -13.66
CA VAL A 450 -26.11 3.91 -12.62
C VAL A 450 -26.29 3.14 -11.31
N GLY A 451 -26.88 1.94 -11.37
CA GLY A 451 -27.12 1.10 -10.19
C GLY A 451 -25.85 0.73 -9.44
N VAL A 452 -24.79 0.30 -10.14
CA VAL A 452 -23.48 0.00 -9.53
C VAL A 452 -22.92 1.22 -8.76
N LEU A 453 -22.95 2.39 -9.38
CA LEU A 453 -22.44 3.60 -8.75
C LEU A 453 -23.28 4.01 -7.53
N LYS A 454 -24.62 3.93 -7.61
CA LYS A 454 -25.52 4.26 -6.51
C LYS A 454 -25.38 3.31 -5.33
N VAL A 455 -25.24 2.00 -5.58
CA VAL A 455 -25.03 1.02 -4.51
C VAL A 455 -23.72 1.29 -3.78
N TRP A 456 -22.61 1.54 -4.50
CA TRP A 456 -21.34 1.91 -3.88
C TRP A 456 -21.42 3.24 -3.14
N ALA A 457 -22.08 4.24 -3.71
CA ALA A 457 -22.32 5.52 -3.04
C ALA A 457 -23.07 5.34 -1.72
N ALA A 458 -24.12 4.50 -1.71
CA ALA A 458 -24.88 4.19 -0.51
C ALA A 458 -24.04 3.52 0.57
N ILE A 459 -23.14 2.60 0.19
CA ILE A 459 -22.21 1.96 1.12
C ILE A 459 -21.30 2.99 1.78
N PHE A 460 -20.78 3.98 1.06
CA PHE A 460 -19.83 4.98 1.59
C PHE A 460 -20.48 6.18 2.28
N ARG A 461 -21.79 6.31 2.27
CA ARG A 461 -22.55 7.42 2.90
C ARG A 461 -22.84 7.26 4.38
N GLY A 462 -22.44 6.18 5.02
CA GLY A 462 -22.60 6.00 6.46
C GLY A 462 -21.70 6.94 7.29
N PRO A 463 -21.72 6.86 8.62
CA PRO A 463 -20.80 7.61 9.47
C PRO A 463 -19.36 7.21 9.15
N GLN A 464 -18.56 8.18 8.74
CA GLN A 464 -17.17 7.96 8.33
C GLN A 464 -16.20 8.65 9.28
N ILE A 465 -15.21 7.92 9.75
CA ILE A 465 -14.06 8.47 10.51
C ILE A 465 -13.15 9.26 9.56
N TRP A 466 -12.99 8.78 8.34
CA TRP A 466 -12.07 9.33 7.37
C TRP A 466 -12.81 10.06 6.25
N ALA A 467 -12.58 11.35 6.15
CA ALA A 467 -13.27 12.21 5.19
C ALA A 467 -13.05 11.82 3.71
N ILE A 468 -11.97 11.10 3.38
CA ILE A 468 -11.75 10.59 2.03
C ILE A 468 -12.83 9.60 1.61
N VAL A 469 -13.35 8.80 2.54
CA VAL A 469 -14.40 7.80 2.25
C VAL A 469 -15.72 8.49 1.94
N ASP A 470 -16.08 9.52 2.68
CA ASP A 470 -17.27 10.35 2.43
C ASP A 470 -17.17 11.08 1.08
N ALA A 471 -15.98 11.64 0.78
CA ALA A 471 -15.73 12.28 -0.53
C ALA A 471 -15.90 11.28 -1.69
N ILE A 472 -15.42 10.04 -1.54
CA ILE A 472 -15.60 8.96 -2.54
C ILE A 472 -17.09 8.66 -2.72
N GLY A 473 -17.85 8.46 -1.63
CA GLY A 473 -19.28 8.17 -1.68
C GLY A 473 -20.08 9.27 -2.37
N SER A 474 -19.81 10.52 -2.02
CA SER A 474 -20.46 11.70 -2.62
C SER A 474 -20.12 11.84 -4.11
N SER A 475 -18.87 11.52 -4.49
CA SER A 475 -18.45 11.60 -5.90
C SER A 475 -19.11 10.52 -6.76
N LEU A 476 -19.26 9.31 -6.24
CA LEU A 476 -19.95 8.22 -6.96
C LEU A 476 -21.43 8.52 -7.16
N ASP A 477 -22.09 9.14 -6.16
CA ASP A 477 -23.49 9.57 -6.28
C ASP A 477 -23.66 10.69 -7.34
N LEU A 478 -22.78 11.70 -7.30
CA LEU A 478 -22.79 12.75 -8.32
C LEU A 478 -22.54 12.19 -9.72
N TYR A 479 -21.63 11.23 -9.86
CA TYR A 479 -21.35 10.59 -11.14
C TYR A 479 -22.57 9.80 -11.65
N ALA A 480 -23.24 9.04 -10.79
CA ALA A 480 -24.47 8.33 -11.12
C ALA A 480 -25.56 9.30 -11.61
N ASN A 481 -25.77 10.42 -10.90
CA ASN A 481 -26.76 11.44 -11.26
C ASN A 481 -26.43 12.12 -12.61
N MET A 482 -25.14 12.36 -12.91
CA MET A 482 -24.71 12.85 -14.23
C MET A 482 -25.06 11.87 -15.36
N LEU A 483 -24.88 10.57 -15.15
CA LEU A 483 -25.23 9.55 -16.14
C LEU A 483 -26.76 9.45 -16.34
N GLU A 484 -27.56 9.55 -15.29
CA GLU A 484 -29.03 9.59 -15.40
C GLU A 484 -29.52 10.80 -16.19
N ALA A 485 -28.91 11.97 -16.01
CA ALA A 485 -29.30 13.20 -16.74
C ALA A 485 -28.96 13.15 -18.24
N THR A 486 -28.06 12.25 -18.67
CA THR A 486 -27.66 12.08 -20.07
C THR A 486 -28.38 10.94 -20.79
N THR A 487 -29.20 10.19 -20.06
CA THR A 487 -30.03 9.06 -20.59
C THR A 487 -31.41 9.50 -20.94
#